data_cbb8667e679da854fe90bd11ed10e2a6
#
_entry.id   cbb8667e679da854fe90bd11ed10e2a6
#
_cell.length_a   1.000
_cell.length_b   1.000
_cell.length_c   1.000
_cell.angle_alpha   90.00
_cell.angle_beta   90.00
_cell.angle_gamma   90.00
#
_symmetry.space_group_name_H-M   'P 1'
#
loop_
_entity.id
_entity.type
_entity.pdbx_description
1 polymer ?
#
loop_
_entity_poly.entity_id
_entity_poly.type
_entity_poly.pdbx_seq_one_letter_code
_entity_poly.pdbx_strand_id
1 'polypeptide(L)'
;YLSAIDINLHKAGCAHRYDVSSTRNTKAYFESLSDDQVADKLAAMQRALNRTNTTNGNTGASNLQRPVDNPFILVTDNKGDQIRRSLPRRNLNNPLNKEDADLLCAFYARYAHLKVEIETRTRNNEAYNLHYLHIYTTNGKQYRIYRGTYEDKVFPEKSYDVLLIGKFSEKTLHFDCSE
;
A
#
# COMPACT_ATOMS: atom_id res chain seq x y z
N TYR A 1 -0.75 -22.15 -4.38
CA TYR A 1 0.32 -21.28 -3.88
C TYR A 1 1.53 -22.15 -3.56
N LEU A 2 2.61 -22.05 -4.38
CA LEU A 2 3.90 -22.64 -4.04
C LEU A 2 4.70 -21.54 -3.32
N SER A 3 4.70 -21.55 -1.99
CA SER A 3 5.63 -20.74 -1.21
C SER A 3 6.89 -21.58 -0.96
N ALA A 4 8.06 -21.01 -1.21
CA ALA A 4 9.30 -21.64 -0.78
C ALA A 4 9.31 -21.66 0.76
N ILE A 5 9.33 -22.87 1.32
CA ILE A 5 9.32 -23.09 2.78
C ILE A 5 10.67 -22.68 3.37
N ASP A 6 11.74 -22.74 2.59
CA ASP A 6 13.09 -22.35 3.03
C ASP A 6 13.39 -20.91 2.62
N ILE A 7 13.64 -20.08 3.64
CA ILE A 7 13.99 -18.66 3.49
C ILE A 7 15.25 -18.46 2.63
N ASN A 8 16.16 -19.43 2.61
CA ASN A 8 17.40 -19.38 1.84
C ASN A 8 17.18 -19.54 0.34
N LEU A 9 16.04 -20.07 -0.09
CA LEU A 9 15.68 -20.20 -1.51
C LEU A 9 15.20 -18.86 -2.11
N HIS A 10 14.91 -17.86 -1.28
CA HIS A 10 14.54 -16.54 -1.77
C HIS A 10 15.77 -15.73 -2.19
N LYS A 11 15.70 -15.10 -3.37
CA LYS A 11 16.75 -14.18 -3.85
C LYS A 11 16.94 -13.01 -2.91
N ALA A 12 18.15 -12.46 -2.88
CA ALA A 12 18.42 -11.20 -2.19
C ALA A 12 17.46 -10.10 -2.70
N GLY A 13 16.87 -9.33 -1.77
CA GLY A 13 15.85 -8.31 -2.08
C GLY A 13 14.41 -8.84 -2.21
N CYS A 14 14.17 -10.15 -2.05
CA CYS A 14 12.81 -10.68 -1.95
C CYS A 14 12.20 -10.30 -0.59
N ALA A 15 11.01 -9.69 -0.59
CA ALA A 15 10.33 -9.29 0.65
C ALA A 15 10.01 -10.49 1.56
N HIS A 16 9.76 -11.68 0.98
CA HIS A 16 9.47 -12.90 1.74
C HIS A 16 10.68 -13.45 2.52
N ARG A 17 11.86 -12.87 2.33
CA ARG A 17 13.07 -13.21 3.10
C ARG A 17 13.08 -12.58 4.49
N TYR A 18 12.24 -11.58 4.72
CA TYR A 18 12.23 -10.80 5.94
C TYR A 18 10.92 -10.96 6.67
N ASP A 19 10.98 -10.91 7.99
CA ASP A 19 9.79 -10.90 8.84
C ASP A 19 8.85 -9.77 8.46
N VAL A 20 7.55 -10.02 8.61
CA VAL A 20 6.52 -9.00 8.40
C VAL A 20 6.69 -7.89 9.44
N SER A 21 6.67 -6.64 8.98
CA SER A 21 6.72 -5.50 9.85
C SER A 21 5.45 -5.42 10.71
N SER A 22 5.62 -5.27 12.02
CA SER A 22 4.48 -4.97 12.88
C SER A 22 3.91 -3.60 12.55
N THR A 23 2.62 -3.39 12.85
CA THR A 23 1.97 -2.08 12.68
C THR A 23 2.75 -0.95 13.34
N ARG A 24 3.22 -1.17 14.59
CA ARG A 24 4.02 -0.17 15.32
C ARG A 24 5.31 0.20 14.58
N ASN A 25 6.05 -0.79 14.09
CA ASN A 25 7.31 -0.55 13.39
C ASN A 25 7.10 0.13 12.05
N THR A 26 6.04 -0.25 11.33
CA THR A 26 5.70 0.39 10.05
C THR A 26 5.29 1.83 10.25
N LYS A 27 4.45 2.12 11.27
CA LYS A 27 4.04 3.48 11.61
C LYS A 27 5.26 4.32 11.99
N ALA A 28 6.10 3.87 12.92
CA ALA A 28 7.32 4.55 13.32
C ALA A 28 8.28 4.81 12.14
N TYR A 29 8.36 3.86 11.18
CA TYR A 29 9.17 4.05 9.97
C TYR A 29 8.64 5.22 9.13
N PHE A 30 7.34 5.26 8.81
CA PHE A 30 6.78 6.33 8.00
C PHE A 30 6.77 7.68 8.72
N GLU A 31 6.56 7.70 10.03
CA GLU A 31 6.66 8.91 10.87
C GLU A 31 8.10 9.47 10.96
N SER A 32 9.13 8.65 10.71
CA SER A 32 10.52 9.08 10.66
C SER A 32 10.94 9.72 9.34
N LEU A 33 10.10 9.62 8.30
CA LEU A 33 10.36 10.17 6.97
C LEU A 33 9.77 11.57 6.85
N SER A 34 10.41 12.41 6.03
CA SER A 34 9.78 13.66 5.56
C SER A 34 8.71 13.36 4.52
N ASP A 35 7.82 14.32 4.26
CA ASP A 35 6.75 14.20 3.25
C ASP A 35 7.31 13.85 1.86
N ASP A 36 8.44 14.47 1.46
CA ASP A 36 9.12 14.17 0.20
C ASP A 36 9.63 12.73 0.16
N GLN A 37 10.21 12.24 1.26
CA GLN A 37 10.69 10.86 1.36
C GLN A 37 9.53 9.85 1.33
N VAL A 38 8.40 10.17 1.94
CA VAL A 38 7.18 9.36 1.86
C VAL A 38 6.69 9.32 0.40
N ALA A 39 6.60 10.46 -0.27
CA ALA A 39 6.19 10.55 -1.67
C ALA A 39 7.12 9.73 -2.58
N ASP A 40 8.44 9.86 -2.42
CA ASP A 40 9.43 9.07 -3.16
C ASP A 40 9.29 7.56 -2.91
N LYS A 41 9.05 7.16 -1.66
CA LYS A 41 8.84 5.77 -1.28
C LYS A 41 7.59 5.20 -1.94
N LEU A 42 6.47 5.92 -1.89
CA LEU A 42 5.23 5.52 -2.55
C LEU A 42 5.40 5.43 -4.08
N ALA A 43 6.06 6.40 -4.70
CA ALA A 43 6.37 6.36 -6.12
C ALA A 43 7.26 5.16 -6.50
N ALA A 44 8.25 4.82 -5.67
CA ALA A 44 9.07 3.62 -5.88
C ALA A 44 8.26 2.32 -5.75
N MET A 45 7.35 2.23 -4.78
CA MET A 45 6.44 1.11 -4.61
C MET A 45 5.52 0.96 -5.82
N GLN A 46 4.93 2.06 -6.30
CA GLN A 46 4.07 2.05 -7.49
C GLN A 46 4.83 1.61 -8.74
N ARG A 47 6.04 2.11 -8.95
CA ARG A 47 6.90 1.65 -10.05
C ARG A 47 7.23 0.16 -9.97
N ALA A 48 7.48 -0.37 -8.77
CA ALA A 48 7.74 -1.78 -8.56
C ALA A 48 6.52 -2.65 -8.87
N LEU A 49 5.31 -2.21 -8.49
CA LEU A 49 4.06 -2.90 -8.82
C LEU A 49 3.77 -2.91 -10.33
N ASN A 50 4.14 -1.83 -11.03
CA ASN A 50 3.91 -1.72 -12.47
C ASN A 50 4.90 -2.56 -13.30
N ARG A 51 6.13 -2.76 -12.82
CA ARG A 51 7.16 -3.58 -13.51
C ARG A 51 6.84 -5.07 -13.54
N THR A 52 6.09 -5.61 -12.60
CA THR A 52 5.81 -7.06 -12.55
C THR A 52 4.95 -7.59 -13.71
N ASN A 53 4.42 -6.71 -14.56
CA ASN A 53 3.57 -7.10 -15.70
C ASN A 53 4.25 -7.01 -17.08
N THR A 54 5.51 -6.57 -17.16
CA THR A 54 6.20 -6.40 -18.45
C THR A 54 7.23 -7.49 -18.78
N THR A 55 7.41 -8.50 -17.92
CA THR A 55 8.41 -9.56 -18.13
C THR A 55 7.84 -10.82 -18.82
N ASN A 56 7.04 -10.66 -19.86
CA ASN A 56 6.79 -11.70 -20.86
C ASN A 56 7.46 -11.36 -22.21
N GLY A 57 8.67 -10.86 -22.19
CA GLY A 57 9.43 -10.53 -23.39
C GLY A 57 10.91 -10.60 -23.12
N ASN A 58 11.47 -11.70 -23.56
CA ASN A 58 12.87 -11.95 -23.94
C ASN A 58 13.74 -10.67 -23.97
N THR A 59 14.51 -10.42 -22.92
CA THR A 59 15.63 -9.48 -23.00
C THR A 59 16.85 -10.12 -22.36
N GLY A 60 17.85 -10.26 -23.21
CA GLY A 60 19.15 -10.83 -22.93
C GLY A 60 19.81 -10.26 -21.68
N ALA A 61 20.58 -11.11 -21.07
CA ALA A 61 21.40 -10.88 -19.91
C ALA A 61 22.23 -9.60 -20.03
N SER A 62 21.93 -8.59 -19.24
CA SER A 62 22.94 -7.67 -18.77
C SER A 62 23.08 -7.85 -17.25
N ASN A 63 24.09 -8.63 -16.90
CA ASN A 63 24.58 -8.85 -15.55
C ASN A 63 25.16 -7.55 -15.00
N LEU A 64 24.31 -6.73 -14.39
CA LEU A 64 24.70 -5.80 -13.35
C LEU A 64 23.67 -5.95 -12.23
N GLN A 65 23.96 -6.91 -11.34
CA GLN A 65 23.26 -7.10 -10.07
C GLN A 65 23.53 -5.89 -9.17
N ARG A 66 22.86 -4.77 -9.44
CA ARG A 66 22.56 -3.85 -8.34
C ARG A 66 21.51 -4.54 -7.48
N PRO A 67 21.69 -4.62 -6.16
CA PRO A 67 20.63 -5.05 -5.27
C PRO A 67 19.43 -4.15 -5.62
N VAL A 68 18.39 -4.75 -6.19
CA VAL A 68 17.17 -4.01 -6.48
C VAL A 68 16.61 -3.68 -5.11
N ASP A 69 16.76 -2.43 -4.69
CA ASP A 69 16.14 -1.94 -3.46
C ASP A 69 14.65 -2.16 -3.59
N ASN A 70 14.19 -3.23 -2.95
CA ASN A 70 12.78 -3.55 -2.94
C ASN A 70 12.07 -2.52 -2.05
N PRO A 71 11.23 -1.63 -2.60
CA PRO A 71 10.63 -0.54 -1.85
C PRO A 71 9.68 -1.02 -0.75
N PHE A 72 9.26 -2.29 -0.78
CA PHE A 72 8.44 -2.92 0.26
C PHE A 72 9.28 -3.51 1.40
N ILE A 73 10.59 -3.32 1.39
CA ILE A 73 11.45 -3.59 2.55
C ILE A 73 11.66 -2.28 3.30
N LEU A 74 11.25 -2.27 4.55
CA LEU A 74 11.46 -1.18 5.48
C LEU A 74 12.79 -1.43 6.19
N VAL A 75 13.68 -0.46 6.14
CA VAL A 75 15.00 -0.51 6.80
C VAL A 75 15.01 0.50 7.92
N THR A 76 15.12 0.02 9.15
CA THR A 76 15.23 0.88 10.34
C THR A 76 16.61 0.70 10.97
N ASP A 77 17.19 1.81 11.41
CA ASP A 77 18.44 1.79 12.18
C ASP A 77 18.13 1.61 13.67
N ASN A 78 18.68 0.57 14.26
CA ASN A 78 18.56 0.35 15.70
C ASN A 78 19.96 0.20 16.31
N LYS A 79 20.50 1.29 16.86
CA LYS A 79 21.81 1.34 17.52
C LYS A 79 22.98 0.83 16.65
N GLY A 80 22.94 1.15 15.34
CA GLY A 80 23.97 0.74 14.37
C GLY A 80 23.67 -0.57 13.63
N ASP A 81 22.63 -1.31 14.03
CA ASP A 81 22.19 -2.49 13.31
C ASP A 81 21.01 -2.16 12.38
N GLN A 82 21.14 -2.47 11.10
CA GLN A 82 20.07 -2.34 10.13
C GLN A 82 19.07 -3.49 10.24
N ILE A 83 17.90 -3.19 10.80
CA ILE A 83 16.79 -4.13 10.85
C ILE A 83 15.98 -3.98 9.55
N ARG A 84 15.81 -5.08 8.82
CA ARG A 84 15.00 -5.16 7.59
C ARG A 84 13.73 -5.93 7.86
N ARG A 85 12.58 -5.36 7.49
CA ARG A 85 11.27 -5.97 7.64
C ARG A 85 10.45 -5.79 6.37
N SER A 86 9.59 -6.73 6.04
CA SER A 86 8.73 -6.65 4.87
C SER A 86 7.42 -5.93 5.19
N LEU A 87 6.98 -5.04 4.28
CA LEU A 87 5.63 -4.49 4.26
C LEU A 87 4.75 -5.41 3.41
N PRO A 88 3.72 -6.04 3.98
CA PRO A 88 2.81 -6.89 3.23
C PRO A 88 2.09 -6.13 2.11
N ARG A 89 1.84 -6.80 1.00
CA ARG A 89 1.12 -6.23 -0.16
C ARG A 89 -0.18 -6.96 -0.38
N ARG A 90 -1.25 -6.23 -0.66
CA ARG A 90 -2.58 -6.78 -0.93
C ARG A 90 -3.17 -6.15 -2.17
N ASN A 91 -3.54 -6.98 -3.13
CA ASN A 91 -4.25 -6.54 -4.33
C ASN A 91 -5.73 -6.42 -4.01
N LEU A 92 -6.29 -5.23 -4.14
CA LEU A 92 -7.70 -4.94 -3.87
C LEU A 92 -8.66 -5.66 -4.85
N ASN A 93 -8.17 -6.14 -5.98
CA ASN A 93 -8.96 -6.99 -6.88
C ASN A 93 -9.21 -8.39 -6.28
N ASN A 94 -8.40 -8.83 -5.33
CA ASN A 94 -8.56 -10.11 -4.66
C ASN A 94 -9.37 -9.98 -3.37
N PRO A 95 -9.99 -11.06 -2.87
CA PRO A 95 -10.55 -11.06 -1.53
C PRO A 95 -9.48 -10.72 -0.49
N LEU A 96 -9.79 -9.84 0.45
CA LEU A 96 -8.94 -9.59 1.60
C LEU A 96 -9.21 -10.69 2.64
N ASN A 97 -8.14 -11.25 3.18
CA ASN A 97 -8.26 -12.28 4.21
C ASN A 97 -8.49 -11.63 5.57
N LYS A 98 -9.26 -12.32 6.42
CA LYS A 98 -9.46 -11.88 7.82
C LYS A 98 -8.17 -11.79 8.61
N GLU A 99 -7.20 -12.64 8.30
CA GLU A 99 -5.86 -12.62 8.90
C GLU A 99 -5.08 -11.34 8.60
N ASP A 100 -5.48 -10.60 7.56
CA ASP A 100 -4.89 -9.30 7.21
C ASP A 100 -5.54 -8.12 7.98
N ALA A 101 -6.63 -8.39 8.69
CA ALA A 101 -7.26 -7.39 9.54
C ALA A 101 -6.25 -6.93 10.61
N ASP A 102 -6.24 -5.63 10.85
CA ASP A 102 -5.32 -4.97 11.80
C ASP A 102 -3.83 -4.98 11.43
N LEU A 103 -3.43 -5.63 10.32
CA LEU A 103 -2.09 -5.46 9.78
C LEU A 103 -1.98 -4.21 8.91
N LEU A 104 -0.91 -3.46 9.11
CA LEU A 104 -0.58 -2.36 8.21
C LEU A 104 0.01 -2.94 6.91
N CYS A 105 -0.70 -2.75 5.81
CA CYS A 105 -0.36 -3.30 4.50
C CYS A 105 -0.28 -2.20 3.44
N ALA A 106 0.47 -2.47 2.37
CA ALA A 106 0.37 -1.74 1.13
C ALA A 106 -0.76 -2.36 0.27
N PHE A 107 -1.89 -1.65 0.19
CA PHE A 107 -3.02 -2.04 -0.66
C PHE A 107 -2.89 -1.37 -2.01
N TYR A 108 -3.15 -2.12 -3.08
CA TYR A 108 -3.06 -1.58 -4.42
C TYR A 108 -4.16 -2.11 -5.34
N ALA A 109 -4.56 -1.28 -6.30
CA ALA A 109 -5.42 -1.66 -7.41
C ALA A 109 -4.94 -0.97 -8.68
N ARG A 110 -5.08 -1.63 -9.82
CA ARG A 110 -4.82 -1.05 -11.13
C ARG A 110 -6.12 -0.81 -11.86
N TYR A 111 -6.16 0.27 -12.62
CA TYR A 111 -7.33 0.65 -13.42
C TYR A 111 -8.62 0.76 -12.59
N ALA A 112 -8.49 1.20 -11.35
CA ALA A 112 -9.64 1.43 -10.48
C ALA A 112 -10.38 2.72 -10.89
N HIS A 113 -11.69 2.74 -10.73
CA HIS A 113 -12.47 3.97 -10.80
C HIS A 113 -12.63 4.55 -9.40
N LEU A 114 -12.51 5.87 -9.32
CA LEU A 114 -12.62 6.59 -8.04
C LEU A 114 -13.86 7.48 -8.05
N LYS A 115 -14.47 7.63 -6.88
CA LYS A 115 -15.59 8.55 -6.66
C LYS A 115 -15.46 9.18 -5.29
N VAL A 116 -15.62 10.50 -5.20
CA VAL A 116 -15.72 11.20 -3.92
C VAL A 116 -17.18 11.23 -3.48
N GLU A 117 -17.41 10.96 -2.22
CA GLU A 117 -18.68 11.14 -1.51
C GLU A 117 -18.48 12.16 -0.40
N ILE A 118 -19.40 13.11 -0.27
CA ILE A 118 -19.39 14.12 0.77
C ILE A 118 -20.59 13.87 1.69
N GLU A 119 -20.33 13.71 2.97
CA GLU A 119 -21.34 13.56 4.00
C GLU A 119 -21.32 14.81 4.89
N THR A 120 -22.42 15.59 4.89
CA THR A 120 -22.52 16.75 5.77
C THR A 120 -23.03 16.30 7.14
N ARG A 121 -22.30 16.64 8.18
CA ARG A 121 -22.67 16.42 9.58
C ARG A 121 -22.76 17.73 10.35
N THR A 122 -23.48 17.71 11.46
CA THR A 122 -23.59 18.86 12.34
C THR A 122 -23.04 18.53 13.72
N ARG A 123 -22.19 19.41 14.23
CA ARG A 123 -21.66 19.34 15.60
C ARG A 123 -21.70 20.74 16.22
N ASN A 124 -22.28 20.88 17.41
CA ASN A 124 -22.42 22.18 18.10
C ASN A 124 -23.10 23.26 17.23
N ASN A 125 -24.12 22.89 16.46
CA ASN A 125 -24.85 23.75 15.50
C ASN A 125 -24.00 24.25 14.30
N GLU A 126 -22.81 23.76 14.12
CA GLU A 126 -21.97 24.04 12.94
C GLU A 126 -21.96 22.82 11.99
N ALA A 127 -22.27 23.10 10.72
CA ALA A 127 -22.20 22.07 9.69
C ALA A 127 -20.75 21.90 9.21
N TYR A 128 -20.32 20.66 9.06
CA TYR A 128 -19.02 20.30 8.49
C TYR A 128 -19.14 19.14 7.53
N ASN A 129 -18.25 19.11 6.55
CA ASN A 129 -18.23 18.05 5.54
C ASN A 129 -17.16 17.01 5.86
N LEU A 130 -17.56 15.75 5.73
CA LEU A 130 -16.67 14.61 5.76
C LEU A 130 -16.57 14.04 4.37
N HIS A 131 -15.34 13.81 3.92
CA HIS A 131 -15.06 13.29 2.59
C HIS A 131 -14.72 11.81 2.67
N TYR A 132 -15.22 11.05 1.71
CA TYR A 132 -14.92 9.65 1.54
C TYR A 132 -14.50 9.40 0.09
N LEU A 133 -13.45 8.63 -0.07
CA LEU A 133 -13.00 8.17 -1.38
C LEU A 133 -13.46 6.72 -1.59
N HIS A 134 -14.26 6.50 -2.63
CA HIS A 134 -14.66 5.16 -3.05
C HIS A 134 -13.73 4.66 -4.15
N ILE A 135 -13.25 3.43 -3.98
CA ILE A 135 -12.43 2.72 -4.95
C ILE A 135 -13.25 1.57 -5.51
N TYR A 136 -13.52 1.61 -6.81
CA TYR A 136 -14.17 0.54 -7.55
C TYR A 136 -13.13 -0.20 -8.37
N THR A 137 -12.89 -1.46 -8.03
CA THR A 137 -11.88 -2.27 -8.71
C THR A 137 -12.46 -2.90 -9.97
N THR A 138 -11.58 -3.34 -10.87
CA THR A 138 -11.96 -4.01 -12.12
C THR A 138 -12.75 -5.32 -11.89
N ASN A 139 -12.60 -5.94 -10.73
CA ASN A 139 -13.34 -7.16 -10.35
C ASN A 139 -14.65 -6.86 -9.60
N GLY A 140 -15.15 -5.62 -9.66
CA GLY A 140 -16.44 -5.23 -9.08
C GLY A 140 -16.41 -5.10 -7.54
N LYS A 141 -15.24 -5.11 -6.91
CA LYS A 141 -15.13 -4.84 -5.46
C LYS A 141 -15.14 -3.34 -5.22
N GLN A 142 -15.75 -2.96 -4.11
CA GLN A 142 -15.83 -1.58 -3.66
C GLN A 142 -15.19 -1.43 -2.29
N TYR A 143 -14.39 -0.39 -2.13
CA TYR A 143 -13.80 0.01 -0.87
C TYR A 143 -14.10 1.47 -0.61
N ARG A 144 -14.30 1.83 0.67
CA ARG A 144 -14.57 3.19 1.11
C ARG A 144 -13.45 3.62 2.07
N ILE A 145 -12.86 4.77 1.81
CA ILE A 145 -11.77 5.35 2.61
C ILE A 145 -12.26 6.65 3.21
N TYR A 146 -12.15 6.80 4.50
CA TYR A 146 -12.40 8.06 5.18
C TYR A 146 -11.23 9.01 4.95
N ARG A 147 -11.54 10.24 4.49
CA ARG A 147 -10.56 11.28 4.16
C ARG A 147 -10.65 12.49 5.07
N GLY A 148 -11.49 12.43 6.12
CA GLY A 148 -11.70 13.57 7.00
C GLY A 148 -12.25 14.77 6.26
N THR A 149 -11.57 15.91 6.37
CA THR A 149 -11.90 17.15 5.66
C THR A 149 -11.14 17.31 4.33
N TYR A 150 -10.29 16.35 3.98
CA TYR A 150 -9.50 16.41 2.75
C TYR A 150 -10.37 16.04 1.53
N GLU A 151 -10.38 16.92 0.54
CA GLU A 151 -11.09 16.73 -0.72
C GLU A 151 -10.15 16.20 -1.80
N ASP A 152 -10.38 14.94 -2.21
CA ASP A 152 -9.64 14.34 -3.30
C ASP A 152 -10.14 14.87 -4.65
N LYS A 153 -9.23 15.28 -5.52
CA LYS A 153 -9.57 15.68 -6.89
C LYS A 153 -9.55 14.46 -7.81
N VAL A 154 -10.73 13.90 -8.10
CA VAL A 154 -10.88 12.76 -8.99
C VAL A 154 -11.73 13.11 -10.21
N PHE A 155 -11.40 12.49 -11.35
CA PHE A 155 -12.15 12.59 -12.59
C PHE A 155 -12.87 11.26 -12.82
N PRO A 156 -14.21 11.22 -12.78
CA PRO A 156 -14.97 9.97 -12.84
C PRO A 156 -14.72 9.13 -14.10
N GLU A 157 -14.35 9.81 -15.21
CA GLU A 157 -14.07 9.16 -16.49
C GLU A 157 -12.68 8.52 -16.58
N LYS A 158 -11.80 8.79 -15.60
CA LYS A 158 -10.44 8.25 -15.59
C LYS A 158 -10.33 6.99 -14.77
N SER A 159 -9.42 6.13 -15.16
CA SER A 159 -8.96 5.02 -14.34
C SER A 159 -7.65 5.38 -13.63
N TYR A 160 -7.46 4.83 -12.45
CA TYR A 160 -6.37 5.16 -11.56
C TYR A 160 -5.63 3.91 -11.11
N ASP A 161 -4.31 4.01 -11.03
CA ASP A 161 -3.51 3.08 -10.26
C ASP A 161 -3.45 3.58 -8.81
N VAL A 162 -4.07 2.83 -7.91
CA VAL A 162 -4.19 3.18 -6.50
C VAL A 162 -3.12 2.45 -5.71
N LEU A 163 -2.44 3.17 -4.84
CA LEU A 163 -1.57 2.62 -3.80
C LEU A 163 -1.84 3.36 -2.50
N LEU A 164 -2.10 2.63 -1.45
CA LEU A 164 -2.30 3.19 -0.11
C LEU A 164 -1.69 2.28 0.94
N ILE A 165 -1.24 2.88 2.03
CA ILE A 165 -0.75 2.17 3.19
C ILE A 165 -1.75 2.39 4.32
N GLY A 166 -2.30 1.32 4.84
CA GLY A 166 -3.35 1.40 5.84
C GLY A 166 -3.69 0.05 6.43
N LYS A 167 -4.73 0.04 7.25
CA LYS A 167 -5.31 -1.17 7.83
C LYS A 167 -6.67 -1.46 7.22
N PHE A 168 -6.97 -2.73 7.14
CA PHE A 168 -8.29 -3.22 6.80
C PHE A 168 -9.01 -3.61 8.10
N SER A 169 -10.22 -3.09 8.30
CA SER A 169 -11.08 -3.50 9.42
C SER A 169 -12.11 -4.52 8.95
N GLU A 170 -12.26 -5.62 9.69
CA GLU A 170 -13.29 -6.63 9.38
C GLU A 170 -14.72 -6.09 9.46
N LYS A 171 -14.96 -5.06 10.29
CA LYS A 171 -16.31 -4.53 10.56
C LYS A 171 -16.79 -3.53 9.54
N THR A 172 -15.87 -2.91 8.85
CA THR A 172 -16.14 -1.88 7.84
C THR A 172 -15.06 -1.99 6.78
N LEU A 173 -15.45 -2.00 5.50
CA LEU A 173 -14.51 -1.87 4.39
C LEU A 173 -13.90 -0.45 4.37
N HIS A 174 -13.55 0.07 5.53
CA HIS A 174 -12.94 1.36 5.71
C HIS A 174 -11.46 1.16 5.96
N PHE A 175 -10.64 1.84 5.20
CA PHE A 175 -9.22 1.95 5.48
C PHE A 175 -9.02 3.14 6.41
N ASP A 176 -8.55 2.89 7.62
CA ASP A 176 -7.99 3.94 8.46
C ASP A 176 -6.61 4.25 7.89
N CYS A 177 -6.54 5.23 7.00
CA CYS A 177 -5.27 5.83 6.66
C CYS A 177 -4.81 6.59 7.91
N SER A 178 -3.71 6.16 8.53
CA SER A 178 -3.05 6.97 9.55
C SER A 178 -2.62 8.28 8.90
N GLU A 179 -3.18 9.39 9.41
CA GLU A 179 -2.65 10.72 9.16
C GLU A 179 -1.19 10.80 9.57
#